data_67bab1c6bb7701d21b37a4621c4ebd46
#
_entry.id   67bab1c6bb7701d21b37a4621c4ebd46
#
_cell.length_a   1.000
_cell.length_b   1.000
_cell.length_c   1.000
_cell.angle_alpha   90.00
_cell.angle_beta   90.00
_cell.angle_gamma   90.00
#
_symmetry.space_group_name_H-M   'P 1'
#
loop_
_entity.id
_entity.type
_entity.pdbx_description
1 polymer ?
#
loop_
_entity_poly.entity_id
_entity_poly.type
_entity_poly.pdbx_seq_one_letter_code
_entity_poly.pdbx_strand_id
1 'polypeptide(L)'
;MRKGKLQQSVLVRSVFKMLGQKREDAAGPAVGRGVSAFAGEKETQVFSCAPVLVKDPEDAVLAVCRVCNSVAAAGASAKGVLVSLMLPEAMEEKDLKELMRAVDGACVRYGTAVIGGHTEVTDGGFVSGAYRDGGRRDNACGAV
;
A
#
# COMPACT_ATOMS: atom_id res chain seq x y z
N MET A 1 -15.41 -16.40 9.82
CA MET A 1 -14.44 -15.34 10.22
C MET A 1 -15.23 -14.06 10.46
N ARG A 2 -14.79 -13.20 11.41
CA ARG A 2 -15.47 -11.92 11.68
C ARG A 2 -14.90 -10.84 10.76
N LYS A 3 -15.73 -9.81 10.45
CA LYS A 3 -15.26 -8.62 9.69
C LYS A 3 -14.10 -7.93 10.42
N GLY A 4 -13.13 -7.41 9.68
CA GLY A 4 -11.96 -6.69 10.18
C GLY A 4 -10.66 -7.48 10.04
N LYS A 5 -9.63 -7.05 10.76
CA LYS A 5 -8.33 -7.74 10.75
C LYS A 5 -8.46 -9.18 11.28
N LEU A 6 -7.77 -10.10 10.64
CA LEU A 6 -7.67 -11.48 11.09
C LEU A 6 -7.04 -11.56 12.49
N GLN A 7 -7.53 -12.46 13.33
CA GLN A 7 -6.87 -12.76 14.60
C GLN A 7 -5.45 -13.28 14.35
N GLN A 8 -4.49 -12.88 15.17
CA GLN A 8 -3.07 -13.24 15.00
C GLN A 8 -2.85 -14.75 14.92
N SER A 9 -3.52 -15.53 15.76
CA SER A 9 -3.42 -16.98 15.75
C SER A 9 -3.88 -17.61 14.43
N VAL A 10 -4.94 -17.07 13.83
CA VAL A 10 -5.45 -17.51 12.51
C VAL A 10 -4.49 -17.07 11.41
N LEU A 11 -4.00 -15.81 11.46
CA LEU A 11 -3.03 -15.29 10.50
C LEU A 11 -1.76 -16.16 10.45
N VAL A 12 -1.19 -16.47 11.60
CA VAL A 12 0.01 -17.32 11.69
C VAL A 12 -0.26 -18.73 11.18
N ARG A 13 -1.35 -19.36 11.63
CA ARG A 13 -1.68 -20.74 11.30
C ARG A 13 -2.09 -20.95 9.85
N SER A 14 -2.89 -20.04 9.31
CA SER A 14 -3.56 -20.22 8.02
C SER A 14 -2.96 -19.41 6.87
N VAL A 15 -2.06 -18.47 7.18
CA VAL A 15 -1.36 -17.67 6.16
C VAL A 15 0.14 -17.91 6.26
N PHE A 16 0.80 -17.50 7.36
CA PHE A 16 2.27 -17.54 7.41
C PHE A 16 2.85 -18.94 7.31
N LYS A 17 2.20 -19.95 7.93
CA LYS A 17 2.64 -21.35 7.84
C LYS A 17 2.47 -21.97 6.45
N MET A 18 1.64 -21.35 5.59
CA MET A 18 1.46 -21.82 4.21
C MET A 18 2.49 -21.20 3.24
N LEU A 19 3.25 -20.19 3.68
CA LEU A 19 4.28 -19.54 2.88
C LEU A 19 5.59 -20.34 2.99
N GLY A 20 5.78 -21.30 2.10
CA GLY A 20 6.97 -22.17 2.08
C GLY A 20 8.22 -21.49 1.50
N GLN A 21 8.07 -20.57 0.58
CA GLN A 21 9.17 -19.86 -0.06
C GLN A 21 9.65 -18.69 0.82
N LYS A 22 10.96 -18.63 1.04
CA LYS A 22 11.63 -17.56 1.78
C LYS A 22 12.78 -17.00 0.96
N ARG A 23 13.04 -15.72 1.11
CA ARG A 23 14.22 -15.06 0.54
C ARG A 23 15.11 -14.59 1.68
N GLU A 24 16.42 -14.80 1.53
CA GLU A 24 17.42 -14.39 2.54
C GLU A 24 17.59 -12.86 2.56
N ASP A 25 17.44 -12.23 1.40
CA ASP A 25 17.54 -10.78 1.21
C ASP A 25 16.27 -10.00 1.54
N ALA A 26 15.21 -10.66 2.01
CA ALA A 26 13.93 -10.03 2.28
C ALA A 26 13.43 -10.28 3.71
N ALA A 27 12.95 -9.22 4.34
CA ALA A 27 12.21 -9.32 5.60
C ALA A 27 10.80 -9.84 5.31
N GLY A 28 10.57 -11.13 5.51
CA GLY A 28 9.30 -11.80 5.31
C GLY A 28 8.17 -11.31 6.24
N PRO A 29 6.95 -11.81 6.05
CA PRO A 29 5.79 -11.40 6.85
C PRO A 29 5.95 -11.77 8.31
N ALA A 30 5.56 -10.84 9.21
CA ALA A 30 5.56 -11.05 10.65
C ALA A 30 4.37 -10.36 11.31
N VAL A 31 3.96 -10.87 12.47
CA VAL A 31 2.91 -10.25 13.27
C VAL A 31 3.34 -8.85 13.70
N GLY A 32 2.44 -7.86 13.54
CA GLY A 32 2.72 -6.47 13.90
C GLY A 32 3.58 -5.69 12.90
N ARG A 33 4.10 -6.33 11.85
CA ARG A 33 4.86 -5.66 10.82
C ARG A 33 3.94 -5.12 9.73
N GLY A 34 3.92 -3.80 9.54
CA GLY A 34 3.13 -3.10 8.50
C GLY A 34 3.88 -2.89 7.18
N VAL A 35 5.17 -3.30 7.11
CA VAL A 35 6.02 -3.15 5.94
C VAL A 35 6.82 -4.41 5.69
N SER A 36 7.26 -4.60 4.44
CA SER A 36 8.31 -5.56 4.05
C SER A 36 9.54 -4.80 3.57
N ALA A 37 10.69 -5.43 3.56
CA ALA A 37 11.93 -4.81 3.13
C ALA A 37 12.80 -5.80 2.35
N PHE A 38 13.51 -5.29 1.34
CA PHE A 38 14.60 -5.98 0.66
C PHE A 38 15.94 -5.31 0.99
N ALA A 39 16.94 -6.12 1.33
CA ALA A 39 18.30 -5.66 1.43
C ALA A 39 18.87 -5.53 0.01
N GLY A 40 19.05 -4.30 -0.48
CA GLY A 40 19.81 -4.04 -1.71
C GLY A 40 21.29 -3.85 -1.42
N GLU A 41 22.11 -3.85 -2.46
CA GLU A 41 23.59 -3.69 -2.33
C GLU A 41 24.00 -2.37 -1.67
N LYS A 42 23.25 -1.29 -1.91
CA LYS A 42 23.53 0.05 -1.37
C LYS A 42 22.46 0.53 -0.41
N GLU A 43 21.25 0.09 -0.58
CA GLU A 43 20.07 0.63 0.09
C GLU A 43 19.06 -0.47 0.42
N THR A 44 18.35 -0.33 1.53
CA THR A 44 17.23 -1.20 1.87
C THR A 44 15.94 -0.64 1.28
N GLN A 45 15.28 -1.42 0.46
CA GLN A 45 13.96 -1.07 -0.09
C GLN A 45 12.85 -1.50 0.88
N VAL A 46 11.94 -0.60 1.19
CA VAL A 46 10.82 -0.85 2.11
C VAL A 46 9.50 -0.73 1.38
N PHE A 47 8.61 -1.69 1.60
CA PHE A 47 7.31 -1.79 0.93
C PHE A 47 6.19 -1.82 1.95
N SER A 48 5.11 -1.10 1.70
CA SER A 48 3.87 -1.19 2.45
C SER A 48 2.68 -1.37 1.51
N CYS A 49 1.69 -2.12 1.95
CA CYS A 49 0.44 -2.35 1.22
C CYS A 49 -0.73 -2.30 2.20
N ALA A 50 -1.77 -1.56 1.87
CA ALA A 50 -2.98 -1.49 2.68
C ALA A 50 -4.22 -1.34 1.78
N PRO A 51 -5.17 -2.29 1.79
CA PRO A 51 -6.44 -2.11 1.13
C PRO A 51 -7.29 -1.10 1.88
N VAL A 52 -8.01 -0.26 1.16
CA VAL A 52 -9.01 0.66 1.70
C VAL A 52 -10.27 0.56 0.84
N LEU A 53 -11.41 0.36 1.48
CA LEU A 53 -12.68 0.47 0.81
C LEU A 53 -13.00 1.96 0.66
N VAL A 54 -12.99 2.45 -0.57
CA VAL A 54 -13.24 3.84 -0.90
C VAL A 54 -14.73 4.02 -1.20
N LYS A 55 -15.38 4.92 -0.47
CA LYS A 55 -16.77 5.34 -0.68
C LYS A 55 -16.83 6.79 -1.19
N ASP A 56 -15.85 7.59 -0.82
CA ASP A 56 -15.70 8.99 -1.14
C ASP A 56 -14.21 9.35 -1.34
N PRO A 57 -13.89 10.53 -1.89
CA PRO A 57 -12.50 10.95 -2.12
C PRO A 57 -11.65 11.04 -0.85
N GLU A 58 -12.23 11.29 0.33
CA GLU A 58 -11.52 11.35 1.60
C GLU A 58 -10.97 9.98 2.01
N ASP A 59 -11.67 8.90 1.72
CA ASP A 59 -11.18 7.53 1.93
C ASP A 59 -9.92 7.25 1.11
N ALA A 60 -9.83 7.78 -0.11
CA ALA A 60 -8.64 7.65 -0.95
C ALA A 60 -7.45 8.43 -0.38
N VAL A 61 -7.69 9.64 0.14
CA VAL A 61 -6.68 10.39 0.90
C VAL A 61 -6.18 9.57 2.09
N LEU A 62 -7.09 8.93 2.82
CA LEU A 62 -6.75 8.09 3.96
C LEU A 62 -5.92 6.86 3.55
N ALA A 63 -6.18 6.29 2.36
CA ALA A 63 -5.37 5.19 1.82
C ALA A 63 -3.91 5.61 1.64
N VAL A 64 -3.65 6.73 0.97
CA VAL A 64 -2.31 7.29 0.79
C VAL A 64 -1.67 7.59 2.15
N CYS A 65 -2.39 8.23 3.07
CA CYS A 65 -1.91 8.51 4.43
C CYS A 65 -1.45 7.23 5.15
N ARG A 66 -2.22 6.16 5.09
CA ARG A 66 -1.92 4.90 5.79
C ARG A 66 -0.63 4.26 5.30
N VAL A 67 -0.41 4.20 3.99
CA VAL A 67 0.80 3.58 3.44
C VAL A 67 2.03 4.45 3.65
N CYS A 68 1.91 5.77 3.47
CA CYS A 68 3.00 6.70 3.76
C CYS A 68 3.40 6.67 5.24
N ASN A 69 2.43 6.62 6.16
CA ASN A 69 2.70 6.50 7.60
C ASN A 69 3.35 5.16 7.97
N SER A 70 2.95 4.05 7.33
CA SER A 70 3.60 2.75 7.55
C SER A 70 5.06 2.77 7.11
N VAL A 71 5.34 3.42 5.98
CA VAL A 71 6.69 3.63 5.46
C VAL A 71 7.50 4.54 6.38
N ALA A 72 6.90 5.63 6.86
CA ALA A 72 7.54 6.56 7.80
C ALA A 72 7.86 5.91 9.15
N ALA A 73 6.96 5.05 9.66
CA ALA A 73 7.18 4.28 10.89
C ALA A 73 8.37 3.29 10.78
N ALA A 74 8.75 2.91 9.57
CA ALA A 74 9.96 2.12 9.31
C ALA A 74 11.23 2.99 9.14
N GLY A 75 11.17 4.27 9.47
CA GLY A 75 12.30 5.21 9.35
C GLY A 75 12.54 5.73 7.95
N ALA A 76 11.53 5.72 7.12
CA ALA A 76 11.62 5.93 5.71
C ALA A 76 10.63 6.99 5.16
N SER A 77 10.87 7.64 3.99
CA SER A 77 9.96 8.55 3.30
C SER A 77 9.47 7.98 1.98
N ALA A 78 8.18 8.10 1.65
CA ALA A 78 7.62 7.55 0.41
C ALA A 78 8.13 8.31 -0.82
N LYS A 79 8.62 7.60 -1.85
CA LYS A 79 9.07 8.19 -3.13
C LYS A 79 8.03 8.05 -4.24
N GLY A 80 7.24 7.01 -4.21
CA GLY A 80 6.19 6.78 -5.18
C GLY A 80 5.10 5.87 -4.64
N VAL A 81 3.95 5.92 -5.26
CA VAL A 81 2.75 5.19 -4.91
C VAL A 81 2.25 4.43 -6.13
N LEU A 82 2.07 3.12 -6.01
CA LEU A 82 1.33 2.32 -6.98
C LEU A 82 -0.13 2.21 -6.52
N VAL A 83 -1.06 2.56 -7.39
CA VAL A 83 -2.49 2.57 -7.08
C VAL A 83 -3.20 1.44 -7.84
N SER A 84 -3.75 0.48 -7.12
CA SER A 84 -4.62 -0.54 -7.70
C SER A 84 -6.08 -0.19 -7.41
N LEU A 85 -6.84 0.09 -8.47
CA LEU A 85 -8.26 0.45 -8.40
C LEU A 85 -9.11 -0.69 -8.92
N MET A 86 -10.04 -1.16 -8.09
CA MET A 86 -11.14 -2.04 -8.49
C MET A 86 -12.41 -1.22 -8.41
N LEU A 87 -12.98 -0.87 -9.54
CA LEU A 87 -14.10 0.07 -9.67
C LEU A 87 -15.41 -0.67 -9.85
N PRO A 88 -16.50 -0.25 -9.21
CA PRO A 88 -17.82 -0.79 -9.51
C PRO A 88 -18.30 -0.33 -10.89
N GLU A 89 -19.10 -1.16 -11.58
CA GLU A 89 -19.69 -0.82 -12.89
C GLU A 89 -20.48 0.50 -12.90
N ALA A 90 -21.08 0.85 -11.75
CA ALA A 90 -21.85 2.08 -11.60
C ALA A 90 -21.02 3.37 -11.46
N MET A 91 -19.67 3.25 -11.39
CA MET A 91 -18.81 4.44 -11.25
C MET A 91 -18.78 5.25 -12.54
N GLU A 92 -19.04 6.53 -12.45
CA GLU A 92 -18.93 7.45 -13.58
C GLU A 92 -17.51 8.01 -13.72
N GLU A 93 -17.12 8.36 -14.93
CA GLU A 93 -15.79 8.93 -15.21
C GLU A 93 -15.50 10.22 -14.40
N LYS A 94 -16.54 11.02 -14.08
CA LYS A 94 -16.38 12.21 -13.25
C LYS A 94 -15.93 11.86 -11.84
N ASP A 95 -16.51 10.80 -11.25
CA ASP A 95 -16.21 10.36 -9.90
C ASP A 95 -14.80 9.76 -9.82
N LEU A 96 -14.40 9.01 -10.85
CA LEU A 96 -13.04 8.53 -10.99
C LEU A 96 -12.02 9.69 -11.09
N LYS A 97 -12.34 10.76 -11.81
CA LYS A 97 -11.49 11.95 -11.89
C LYS A 97 -11.35 12.65 -10.54
N GLU A 98 -12.44 12.76 -9.76
CA GLU A 98 -12.41 13.33 -8.40
C GLU A 98 -11.57 12.45 -7.46
N LEU A 99 -11.77 11.14 -7.49
CA LEU A 99 -10.98 10.18 -6.74
C LEU A 99 -9.49 10.34 -7.02
N MET A 100 -9.10 10.37 -8.30
CA MET A 100 -7.69 10.50 -8.68
C MET A 100 -7.07 11.85 -8.32
N ARG A 101 -7.86 12.95 -8.37
CA ARG A 101 -7.39 14.25 -7.86
C ARG A 101 -7.14 14.21 -6.34
N ALA A 102 -7.99 13.52 -5.59
CA ALA A 102 -7.82 13.37 -4.15
C ALA A 102 -6.56 12.54 -3.83
N VAL A 103 -6.31 11.45 -4.56
CA VAL A 103 -5.09 10.65 -4.46
C VAL A 103 -3.85 11.50 -4.76
N ASP A 104 -3.83 12.22 -5.89
CA ASP A 104 -2.72 13.06 -6.29
C ASP A 104 -2.44 14.18 -5.28
N GLY A 105 -3.48 14.88 -4.83
CA GLY A 105 -3.36 15.90 -3.80
C GLY A 105 -2.84 15.36 -2.45
N ALA A 106 -3.15 14.12 -2.12
CA ALA A 106 -2.57 13.46 -0.95
C ALA A 106 -1.09 13.16 -1.18
N CYS A 107 -0.72 12.63 -2.35
CA CYS A 107 0.68 12.37 -2.71
C CYS A 107 1.53 13.64 -2.62
N VAL A 108 1.05 14.77 -3.14
CA VAL A 108 1.73 16.06 -3.05
C VAL A 108 2.02 16.44 -1.59
N ARG A 109 1.06 16.27 -0.69
CA ARG A 109 1.22 16.56 0.76
C ARG A 109 2.31 15.71 1.42
N TYR A 110 2.54 14.49 0.94
CA TYR A 110 3.57 13.58 1.43
C TYR A 110 4.90 13.67 0.67
N GLY A 111 5.02 14.57 -0.30
CA GLY A 111 6.23 14.71 -1.14
C GLY A 111 6.50 13.47 -2.00
N THR A 112 5.44 12.78 -2.41
CA THR A 112 5.47 11.57 -3.24
C THR A 112 4.64 11.76 -4.52
N ALA A 113 4.57 10.75 -5.38
CA ALA A 113 3.77 10.77 -6.60
C ALA A 113 3.22 9.38 -6.93
N VAL A 114 2.11 9.33 -7.64
CA VAL A 114 1.66 8.09 -8.28
C VAL A 114 2.62 7.74 -9.41
N ILE A 115 3.28 6.59 -9.31
CA ILE A 115 4.29 6.10 -10.27
C ILE A 115 3.78 4.95 -11.14
N GLY A 116 2.57 4.45 -10.88
CA GLY A 116 1.93 3.38 -11.65
C GLY A 116 0.78 2.75 -10.89
N GLY A 117 0.34 1.61 -11.38
CA GLY A 117 -0.74 0.87 -10.74
C GLY A 117 -1.56 0.06 -11.74
N HIS A 118 -2.77 -0.28 -11.34
CA HIS A 118 -3.74 -1.03 -12.13
C HIS A 118 -5.14 -0.47 -11.92
N THR A 119 -5.97 -0.50 -12.95
CA THR A 119 -7.37 -0.07 -12.86
C THR A 119 -8.24 -1.03 -13.65
N GLU A 120 -9.23 -1.61 -12.99
CA GLU A 120 -10.22 -2.49 -13.63
C GLU A 120 -11.62 -2.26 -13.06
N VAL A 121 -12.63 -2.61 -13.84
CA VAL A 121 -14.03 -2.61 -13.40
C VAL A 121 -14.39 -4.02 -12.94
N THR A 122 -15.00 -4.15 -11.77
CA THR A 122 -15.33 -5.43 -11.13
C THR A 122 -16.57 -5.30 -10.24
N ASP A 123 -17.18 -6.41 -9.89
CA ASP A 123 -18.36 -6.46 -8.99
C ASP A 123 -18.11 -5.95 -7.57
N GLY A 124 -16.86 -5.77 -7.17
CA GLY A 124 -16.47 -5.23 -5.86
C GLY A 124 -15.28 -4.29 -5.95
N GLY A 125 -15.42 -3.06 -5.50
CA GLY A 125 -14.39 -2.04 -5.56
C GLY A 125 -13.55 -1.93 -4.29
N PHE A 126 -12.20 -1.90 -4.41
CA PHE A 126 -11.29 -1.47 -3.35
C PHE A 126 -9.95 -0.98 -3.91
N VAL A 127 -9.17 -0.29 -3.09
CA VAL A 127 -7.84 0.26 -3.43
C VAL A 127 -6.77 -0.35 -2.54
N SER A 128 -5.63 -0.68 -3.06
CA SER A 128 -4.57 -1.31 -2.27
C SER A 128 -3.12 -1.10 -2.77
N GLY A 129 -2.21 -1.08 -1.86
CA GLY A 129 -0.78 -1.30 -2.00
C GLY A 129 0.20 -0.10 -1.94
N ALA A 130 1.36 -0.12 -1.30
CA ALA A 130 2.43 0.89 -1.37
C ALA A 130 3.89 0.36 -1.36
N TYR A 131 4.77 0.87 -2.19
CA TYR A 131 6.17 0.50 -2.40
C TYR A 131 7.17 1.59 -2.01
N ARG A 132 8.39 1.21 -1.59
CA ARG A 132 9.43 2.15 -1.20
C ARG A 132 10.87 1.64 -1.32
N ASP A 133 11.77 2.58 -1.61
CA ASP A 133 13.22 2.43 -1.57
C ASP A 133 13.84 3.00 -0.26
N GLY A 134 14.74 2.28 0.38
CA GLY A 134 15.30 2.56 1.70
C GLY A 134 16.78 2.86 1.70
N GLY A 135 17.21 3.83 0.96
CA GLY A 135 18.50 4.45 1.16
C GLY A 135 18.47 5.55 2.22
N ARG A 136 19.62 6.01 2.67
CA ARG A 136 19.74 7.17 3.58
C ARG A 136 18.65 8.19 3.30
N ARG A 137 17.95 8.62 4.30
CA ARG A 137 16.81 9.54 4.48
C ARG A 137 16.15 10.24 3.26
N ASP A 138 16.75 10.17 2.06
CA ASP A 138 16.39 10.99 0.92
C ASP A 138 15.72 10.24 -0.24
N ASN A 139 15.58 8.91 -0.20
CA ASN A 139 15.10 8.11 -1.32
C ASN A 139 14.07 7.07 -0.91
N ALA A 140 12.82 7.35 -1.07
CA ALA A 140 11.73 6.44 -0.71
C ALA A 140 10.68 6.31 -1.81
N CYS A 141 10.26 5.12 -2.11
CA CYS A 141 9.24 4.75 -3.07
C CYS A 141 8.19 3.85 -2.41
N GLY A 142 6.92 4.00 -2.70
CA GLY A 142 5.87 3.22 -2.04
C GLY A 142 4.76 2.78 -2.99
N ALA A 143 4.20 1.60 -2.89
CA ALA A 143 3.11 1.03 -3.68
C ALA A 143 1.78 1.00 -2.92
N VAL A 144 0.63 1.37 -3.47
CA VAL A 144 -0.71 1.30 -2.88
C VAL A 144 -1.61 0.34 -3.61
#